data_40472574402cba4579fa2c1999b96af3
#
_entry.id   40472574402cba4579fa2c1999b96af3
#
_cell.length_a   1.000
_cell.length_b   1.000
_cell.length_c   1.000
_cell.angle_alpha   90.00
_cell.angle_beta   90.00
_cell.angle_gamma   90.00
#
_symmetry.space_group_name_H-M   'P 1'
#
loop_
_entity.id
_entity.type
_entity.pdbx_description
1 polymer ?
#
loop_
_entity_poly.entity_id
_entity_poly.type
_entity_poly.pdbx_seq_one_letter_code
_entity_poly.pdbx_strand_id
1 'polypeptide(L)'
;MKQHDISLLDIPISLDCNLSCDNCNAYSNLKVTSTRQNKQSLEKDLLNWKPFINPLKLQIIGGEPLLYKDLPSLIYTAREIFPKTDLRLFSNGLLLKKNLHLAQVLNDTNCMLVISIHSKDKRYEKLLKDNIKSFIGDYTGYKIKNPTASFAKTFRKKDKFTFELRNMTGHWTQVYKEGIKPFNSNYKDAHKVCLWSYCTQLYKGKLWNCTQTAFFDDLMKRINNHEDWEQYKKIYKPLSYNDSTDTKEKWFNNLLNPEPVCSMCREKETDVIYDKKIW
;
A
#
# COMPACT_ATOMS: atom_id res chain seq x y z
N MET A 1 12.68 25.60 1.33
CA MET A 1 11.54 25.20 2.20
C MET A 1 11.98 24.03 3.06
N LYS A 2 11.46 23.94 4.29
CA LYS A 2 11.72 22.80 5.17
C LYS A 2 10.97 21.58 4.65
N GLN A 3 11.66 20.43 4.55
CA GLN A 3 11.00 19.17 4.26
C GLN A 3 10.31 18.62 5.53
N HIS A 4 9.17 17.98 5.33
CA HIS A 4 8.43 17.30 6.39
C HIS A 4 8.75 15.80 6.37
N ASP A 5 9.10 15.26 7.53
CA ASP A 5 9.32 13.82 7.67
C ASP A 5 7.97 13.08 7.61
N ILE A 6 7.90 12.08 6.75
CA ILE A 6 6.75 11.17 6.64
C ILE A 6 7.23 9.78 7.05
N SER A 7 6.62 9.21 8.09
CA SER A 7 7.00 7.89 8.59
C SER A 7 6.86 6.80 7.51
N LEU A 8 5.79 6.89 6.71
CA LEU A 8 5.48 5.95 5.65
C LEU A 8 4.74 6.65 4.52
N LEU A 9 5.30 6.59 3.32
CA LEU A 9 4.69 7.04 2.08
C LEU A 9 4.38 5.84 1.19
N ASP A 10 3.10 5.60 0.94
CA ASP A 10 2.64 4.61 -0.01
C ASP A 10 2.41 5.23 -1.38
N ILE A 11 2.83 4.54 -2.43
CA ILE A 11 2.60 4.90 -3.82
C ILE A 11 1.77 3.80 -4.48
N PRO A 12 0.45 3.94 -4.51
CA PRO A 12 -0.43 3.01 -5.21
C PRO A 12 -0.30 3.21 -6.73
N ILE A 13 0.37 2.30 -7.42
CA ILE A 13 0.61 2.43 -8.87
C ILE A 13 -0.55 1.94 -9.73
N SER A 14 -1.36 1.03 -9.17
CA SER A 14 -2.57 0.49 -9.79
C SER A 14 -3.44 -0.14 -8.71
N LEU A 15 -4.76 -0.19 -8.93
CA LEU A 15 -5.68 -0.96 -8.09
C LEU A 15 -6.05 -2.31 -8.74
N ASP A 16 -5.46 -2.63 -9.91
CA ASP A 16 -5.64 -3.93 -10.56
C ASP A 16 -4.95 -5.03 -9.75
N CYS A 17 -5.62 -6.16 -9.56
CA CYS A 17 -5.07 -7.31 -8.84
C CYS A 17 -5.46 -8.62 -9.51
N ASN A 18 -4.59 -9.62 -9.41
CA ASN A 18 -4.88 -11.00 -9.80
C ASN A 18 -5.55 -11.81 -8.69
N LEU A 19 -5.79 -11.20 -7.51
CA LEU A 19 -6.57 -11.74 -6.42
C LEU A 19 -7.85 -10.93 -6.22
N SER A 20 -8.83 -11.53 -5.54
CA SER A 20 -10.11 -10.90 -5.17
C SER A 20 -10.36 -11.06 -3.67
N CYS A 21 -9.42 -10.56 -2.85
CA CYS A 21 -9.50 -10.67 -1.39
C CYS A 21 -10.70 -9.90 -0.84
N ASP A 22 -11.52 -10.55 -0.01
CA ASP A 22 -12.59 -9.87 0.71
C ASP A 22 -12.02 -8.72 1.57
N ASN A 23 -12.75 -7.62 1.69
CA ASN A 23 -12.34 -6.43 2.43
C ASN A 23 -10.95 -5.88 2.01
N CYS A 24 -10.60 -5.97 0.73
CA CYS A 24 -9.38 -5.38 0.21
C CYS A 24 -9.38 -3.86 0.45
N ASN A 25 -8.36 -3.34 1.15
CA ASN A 25 -8.23 -1.90 1.42
C ASN A 25 -7.97 -1.06 0.17
N ALA A 26 -7.53 -1.68 -0.92
CA ALA A 26 -7.42 -1.06 -2.25
C ALA A 26 -8.67 -1.24 -3.10
N TYR A 27 -9.74 -1.87 -2.57
CA TYR A 27 -10.97 -2.18 -3.30
C TYR A 27 -10.78 -2.99 -4.59
N SER A 28 -9.67 -3.72 -4.71
CA SER A 28 -9.34 -4.50 -5.92
C SER A 28 -10.29 -5.67 -6.18
N ASN A 29 -11.00 -6.12 -5.14
CA ASN A 29 -12.06 -7.13 -5.23
C ASN A 29 -13.34 -6.60 -5.90
N LEU A 30 -13.52 -5.27 -5.92
CA LEU A 30 -14.63 -4.61 -6.60
C LEU A 30 -14.21 -4.30 -8.04
N LYS A 31 -14.18 -5.31 -8.90
CA LYS A 31 -13.64 -5.23 -10.26
C LYS A 31 -14.35 -4.18 -11.10
N VAL A 32 -13.62 -3.17 -11.54
CA VAL A 32 -14.01 -2.21 -12.59
C VAL A 32 -12.76 -1.78 -13.35
N THR A 33 -12.93 -1.10 -14.48
CA THR A 33 -11.88 -0.62 -15.39
C THR A 33 -10.52 -0.33 -14.77
N SER A 34 -9.45 -0.65 -15.50
CA SER A 34 -8.06 -0.45 -15.07
C SER A 34 -7.85 0.94 -14.42
N THR A 35 -7.20 0.94 -13.26
CA THR A 35 -6.88 2.13 -12.48
C THR A 35 -5.37 2.40 -12.48
N ARG A 36 -4.67 1.91 -13.48
CA ARG A 36 -3.22 2.09 -13.61
C ARG A 36 -2.88 3.57 -13.75
N GLN A 37 -2.01 4.05 -12.90
CA GLN A 37 -1.45 5.37 -13.04
C GLN A 37 -0.44 5.39 -14.20
N ASN A 38 -0.37 6.51 -14.92
CA ASN A 38 0.62 6.69 -15.96
C ASN A 38 2.01 6.88 -15.33
N LYS A 39 3.04 6.23 -15.88
CA LYS A 39 4.42 6.28 -15.38
C LYS A 39 4.95 7.71 -15.30
N GLN A 40 4.82 8.49 -16.37
CA GLN A 40 5.31 9.86 -16.43
C GLN A 40 4.61 10.76 -15.40
N SER A 41 3.33 10.52 -15.14
CA SER A 41 2.59 11.22 -14.08
C SER A 41 3.13 10.87 -12.70
N LEU A 42 3.40 9.59 -12.42
CA LEU A 42 3.99 9.15 -11.15
C LEU A 42 5.38 9.76 -10.92
N GLU A 43 6.24 9.75 -11.93
CA GLU A 43 7.57 10.37 -11.87
C GLU A 43 7.49 11.88 -11.60
N LYS A 44 6.60 12.56 -12.31
CA LYS A 44 6.33 13.99 -12.09
C LYS A 44 5.81 14.26 -10.67
N ASP A 45 4.92 13.44 -10.17
CA ASP A 45 4.37 13.59 -8.82
C ASP A 45 5.47 13.42 -7.75
N LEU A 46 6.34 12.42 -7.89
CA LEU A 46 7.48 12.23 -6.99
C LEU A 46 8.43 13.44 -7.00
N LEU A 47 8.75 13.97 -8.18
CA LEU A 47 9.60 15.15 -8.33
C LEU A 47 8.96 16.41 -7.75
N ASN A 48 7.65 16.61 -7.96
CA ASN A 48 6.92 17.76 -7.43
C ASN A 48 6.87 17.74 -5.89
N TRP A 49 6.76 16.55 -5.29
CA TRP A 49 6.70 16.40 -3.84
C TRP A 49 8.08 16.35 -3.16
N LYS A 50 9.15 16.00 -3.88
CA LYS A 50 10.51 15.90 -3.35
C LYS A 50 10.96 17.12 -2.52
N PRO A 51 10.67 18.39 -2.91
CA PRO A 51 11.08 19.56 -2.12
C PRO A 51 10.39 19.68 -0.76
N PHE A 52 9.24 19.02 -0.58
CA PHE A 52 8.36 19.20 0.58
C PHE A 52 8.40 18.04 1.58
N ILE A 53 8.78 16.83 1.12
CA ILE A 53 8.69 15.61 1.93
C ILE A 53 10.01 14.85 1.99
N ASN A 54 10.23 14.21 3.14
CA ASN A 54 11.32 13.29 3.40
C ASN A 54 10.74 11.97 3.95
N PRO A 55 10.35 11.00 3.10
CA PRO A 55 9.78 9.76 3.56
C PRO A 55 10.86 8.85 4.18
N LEU A 56 10.65 8.40 5.42
CA LEU A 56 11.52 7.41 6.07
C LEU A 56 11.39 6.04 5.39
N LYS A 57 10.15 5.69 5.03
CA LYS A 57 9.83 4.50 4.23
C LYS A 57 8.99 4.92 3.04
N LEU A 58 9.29 4.34 1.88
CA LEU A 58 8.51 4.50 0.67
C LEU A 58 8.12 3.11 0.16
N GLN A 59 6.82 2.88 0.01
CA GLN A 59 6.28 1.60 -0.42
C GLN A 59 5.61 1.73 -1.78
N ILE A 60 6.07 0.97 -2.74
CA ILE A 60 5.38 0.78 -4.02
C ILE A 60 4.35 -0.32 -3.79
N ILE A 61 3.08 0.06 -3.88
CA ILE A 61 1.93 -0.79 -3.59
C ILE A 61 0.87 -0.69 -4.69
N GLY A 62 -0.24 -1.38 -4.48
CA GLY A 62 -1.42 -1.27 -5.34
C GLY A 62 -2.40 -2.40 -5.07
N GLY A 63 -3.09 -2.87 -6.10
CA GLY A 63 -3.68 -4.19 -6.11
C GLY A 63 -2.55 -5.23 -6.16
N GLU A 64 -1.98 -5.46 -7.35
CA GLU A 64 -0.75 -6.25 -7.52
C GLU A 64 0.25 -5.50 -8.41
N PRO A 65 1.33 -4.96 -7.85
CA PRO A 65 2.33 -4.19 -8.61
C PRO A 65 3.02 -4.98 -9.72
N LEU A 66 3.15 -6.30 -9.61
CA LEU A 66 3.75 -7.14 -10.66
C LEU A 66 2.94 -7.21 -11.96
N LEU A 67 1.72 -6.66 -11.97
CA LEU A 67 0.93 -6.45 -13.19
C LEU A 67 1.29 -5.14 -13.93
N TYR A 68 2.09 -4.27 -13.29
CA TYR A 68 2.46 -2.98 -13.85
C TYR A 68 3.77 -3.12 -14.63
N LYS A 69 3.70 -3.02 -15.97
CA LYS A 69 4.83 -3.31 -16.85
C LYS A 69 6.03 -2.37 -16.68
N ASP A 70 5.79 -1.12 -16.27
CA ASP A 70 6.85 -0.12 -16.06
C ASP A 70 7.41 -0.14 -14.62
N LEU A 71 7.06 -1.16 -13.81
CA LEU A 71 7.51 -1.30 -12.43
C LEU A 71 9.03 -1.21 -12.24
N PRO A 72 9.87 -1.88 -13.05
CA PRO A 72 11.33 -1.77 -12.94
C PRO A 72 11.82 -0.32 -13.00
N SER A 73 11.38 0.42 -14.00
CA SER A 73 11.75 1.82 -14.21
C SER A 73 11.28 2.70 -13.04
N LEU A 74 10.07 2.49 -12.54
CA LEU A 74 9.54 3.25 -11.42
C LEU A 74 10.34 3.01 -10.11
N ILE A 75 10.82 1.77 -9.88
CA ILE A 75 11.68 1.47 -8.72
C ILE A 75 13.00 2.24 -8.82
N TYR A 76 13.64 2.28 -10.00
CA TYR A 76 14.85 3.08 -10.22
C TYR A 76 14.60 4.57 -9.99
N THR A 77 13.53 5.13 -10.59
CA THR A 77 13.14 6.54 -10.39
C THR A 77 12.90 6.86 -8.91
N ALA A 78 12.19 6.00 -8.19
CA ALA A 78 11.93 6.20 -6.76
C ALA A 78 13.24 6.21 -5.94
N ARG A 79 14.19 5.32 -6.25
CA ARG A 79 15.50 5.28 -5.60
C ARG A 79 16.35 6.51 -5.92
N GLU A 80 16.33 6.98 -7.16
CA GLU A 80 17.05 8.18 -7.58
C GLU A 80 16.53 9.43 -6.86
N ILE A 81 15.21 9.61 -6.82
CA ILE A 81 14.57 10.76 -6.17
C ILE A 81 14.74 10.71 -4.64
N PHE A 82 14.65 9.54 -4.02
CA PHE A 82 14.74 9.34 -2.57
C PHE A 82 15.86 8.35 -2.21
N PRO A 83 17.14 8.74 -2.34
CA PRO A 83 18.29 7.82 -2.25
C PRO A 83 18.49 7.20 -0.88
N LYS A 84 18.04 7.84 0.21
CA LYS A 84 18.23 7.40 1.59
C LYS A 84 17.02 6.69 2.19
N THR A 85 15.90 6.68 1.51
CA THR A 85 14.63 6.11 1.99
C THR A 85 14.68 4.58 2.01
N ASP A 86 14.06 3.96 3.01
CA ASP A 86 13.80 2.51 3.04
C ASP A 86 12.74 2.20 1.97
N LEU A 87 13.21 1.82 0.78
CA LEU A 87 12.37 1.55 -0.38
C LEU A 87 11.87 0.10 -0.35
N ARG A 88 10.57 -0.09 -0.52
CA ARG A 88 9.92 -1.40 -0.46
C ARG A 88 8.95 -1.59 -1.62
N LEU A 89 8.89 -2.82 -2.13
CA LEU A 89 7.89 -3.30 -3.06
C LEU A 89 7.00 -4.33 -2.37
N PHE A 90 5.70 -4.10 -2.34
CA PHE A 90 4.73 -5.08 -1.84
C PHE A 90 4.13 -5.88 -2.99
N SER A 91 4.00 -7.20 -2.81
CA SER A 91 3.41 -8.10 -3.79
C SER A 91 2.74 -9.29 -3.10
N ASN A 92 1.71 -9.86 -3.71
CA ASN A 92 1.17 -11.15 -3.29
C ASN A 92 2.06 -12.34 -3.74
N GLY A 93 3.10 -12.10 -4.51
CA GLY A 93 4.12 -13.06 -4.91
C GLY A 93 3.72 -14.06 -6.01
N LEU A 94 2.45 -14.10 -6.43
CA LEU A 94 1.98 -15.11 -7.39
C LEU A 94 2.48 -14.90 -8.82
N LEU A 95 3.04 -13.74 -9.12
CA LEU A 95 3.57 -13.40 -10.44
C LEU A 95 5.10 -13.30 -10.48
N LEU A 96 5.82 -13.64 -9.40
CA LEU A 96 7.27 -13.52 -9.32
C LEU A 96 7.98 -14.32 -10.41
N LYS A 97 7.54 -15.55 -10.68
CA LYS A 97 8.11 -16.39 -11.75
C LYS A 97 8.02 -15.76 -13.14
N LYS A 98 7.03 -14.88 -13.38
CA LYS A 98 6.87 -14.15 -14.64
C LYS A 98 7.71 -12.86 -14.71
N ASN A 99 8.31 -12.45 -13.59
CA ASN A 99 9.03 -11.20 -13.43
C ASN A 99 10.47 -11.42 -12.93
N LEU A 100 11.16 -12.45 -13.41
CA LEU A 100 12.50 -12.82 -12.90
C LEU A 100 13.54 -11.69 -13.01
N HIS A 101 13.42 -10.85 -14.06
CA HIS A 101 14.29 -9.68 -14.26
C HIS A 101 14.22 -8.66 -13.11
N LEU A 102 13.15 -8.67 -12.34
CA LEU A 102 12.96 -7.75 -11.20
C LEU A 102 13.99 -8.02 -10.08
N ALA A 103 14.54 -9.23 -9.98
CA ALA A 103 15.56 -9.55 -8.97
C ALA A 103 16.79 -8.64 -9.10
N GLN A 104 17.24 -8.34 -10.33
CA GLN A 104 18.35 -7.41 -10.57
C GLN A 104 17.97 -5.99 -10.14
N VAL A 105 16.77 -5.51 -10.50
CA VAL A 105 16.28 -4.19 -10.11
C VAL A 105 16.26 -4.01 -8.59
N LEU A 106 15.77 -5.02 -7.86
CA LEU A 106 15.73 -4.99 -6.39
C LEU A 106 17.14 -4.94 -5.78
N ASN A 107 18.11 -5.66 -6.37
CA ASN A 107 19.51 -5.60 -5.94
C ASN A 107 20.11 -4.21 -6.18
N ASP A 108 20.02 -3.68 -7.40
CA ASP A 108 20.63 -2.41 -7.81
C ASP A 108 20.10 -1.24 -6.99
N THR A 109 18.81 -1.29 -6.66
CA THR A 109 18.13 -0.21 -5.94
C THR A 109 18.09 -0.43 -4.42
N ASN A 110 18.61 -1.54 -3.92
CA ASN A 110 18.44 -1.97 -2.52
C ASN A 110 16.96 -1.86 -2.07
N CYS A 111 16.05 -2.27 -2.95
CA CYS A 111 14.62 -2.28 -2.67
C CYS A 111 14.24 -3.59 -1.99
N MET A 112 13.60 -3.52 -0.82
CA MET A 112 13.11 -4.70 -0.12
C MET A 112 11.85 -5.24 -0.80
N LEU A 113 11.81 -6.54 -1.08
CA LEU A 113 10.59 -7.21 -1.52
C LEU A 113 9.78 -7.70 -0.31
N VAL A 114 8.56 -7.21 -0.14
CA VAL A 114 7.61 -7.69 0.87
C VAL A 114 6.57 -8.57 0.20
N ILE A 115 6.55 -9.85 0.53
CA ILE A 115 5.60 -10.83 -0.01
C ILE A 115 4.48 -11.03 1.02
N SER A 116 3.28 -10.60 0.66
CA SER A 116 2.09 -10.73 1.49
C SER A 116 1.40 -12.07 1.25
N ILE A 117 1.28 -12.88 2.30
CA ILE A 117 0.60 -14.18 2.26
C ILE A 117 -0.87 -13.95 2.60
N HIS A 118 -1.76 -14.17 1.63
CA HIS A 118 -3.18 -13.82 1.73
C HIS A 118 -4.11 -15.00 2.03
N SER A 119 -3.63 -16.25 1.95
CA SER A 119 -4.47 -17.41 2.18
C SER A 119 -3.70 -18.57 2.79
N LYS A 120 -4.43 -19.42 3.51
CA LYS A 120 -3.97 -20.73 4.03
C LYS A 120 -4.38 -21.89 3.11
N ASP A 121 -5.00 -21.62 1.96
CA ASP A 121 -5.33 -22.65 0.97
C ASP A 121 -4.06 -23.34 0.47
N LYS A 122 -4.06 -24.68 0.47
CA LYS A 122 -2.87 -25.47 0.11
C LYS A 122 -2.42 -25.26 -1.33
N ARG A 123 -3.33 -24.99 -2.27
CA ARG A 123 -2.96 -24.69 -3.67
C ARG A 123 -2.29 -23.34 -3.76
N TYR A 124 -2.84 -22.34 -3.04
CA TYR A 124 -2.22 -21.00 -2.95
C TYR A 124 -0.82 -21.08 -2.35
N GLU A 125 -0.66 -21.77 -1.22
CA GLU A 125 0.63 -21.94 -0.56
C GLU A 125 1.66 -22.63 -1.47
N LYS A 126 1.26 -23.70 -2.16
CA LYS A 126 2.13 -24.41 -3.11
C LYS A 126 2.55 -23.48 -4.26
N LEU A 127 1.59 -22.82 -4.90
CA LEU A 127 1.88 -21.89 -6.00
C LEU A 127 2.79 -20.75 -5.56
N LEU A 128 2.56 -20.18 -4.39
CA LEU A 128 3.38 -19.11 -3.83
C LEU A 128 4.82 -19.61 -3.56
N LYS A 129 4.99 -20.78 -2.94
CA LYS A 129 6.30 -21.39 -2.70
C LYS A 129 7.07 -21.62 -4.01
N ASP A 130 6.42 -22.14 -5.03
CA ASP A 130 7.01 -22.40 -6.34
C ASP A 130 7.46 -21.08 -7.02
N ASN A 131 6.64 -20.04 -6.95
CA ASN A 131 6.99 -18.70 -7.47
C ASN A 131 8.18 -18.09 -6.73
N ILE A 132 8.19 -18.12 -5.40
CA ILE A 132 9.27 -17.62 -4.58
C ILE A 132 10.57 -18.38 -4.89
N LYS A 133 10.52 -19.72 -4.92
CA LYS A 133 11.69 -20.56 -5.25
C LYS A 133 12.25 -20.23 -6.63
N SER A 134 11.40 -20.05 -7.62
CA SER A 134 11.83 -19.66 -8.97
C SER A 134 12.47 -18.29 -9.02
N PHE A 135 12.02 -17.35 -8.21
CA PHE A 135 12.48 -15.96 -8.20
C PHE A 135 13.77 -15.74 -7.39
N ILE A 136 13.83 -16.31 -6.19
CA ILE A 136 14.96 -16.13 -5.26
C ILE A 136 16.07 -17.16 -5.52
N GLY A 137 15.75 -18.27 -6.17
CA GLY A 137 16.62 -19.43 -6.32
C GLY A 137 16.72 -20.22 -5.03
N ASP A 138 17.92 -20.76 -4.77
CA ASP A 138 18.17 -21.48 -3.53
C ASP A 138 18.16 -20.54 -2.31
N TYR A 139 17.40 -20.89 -1.28
CA TYR A 139 17.36 -20.18 0.00
C TYR A 139 18.65 -20.32 0.81
N THR A 140 19.59 -21.20 0.40
CA THR A 140 20.86 -21.38 1.09
C THR A 140 21.63 -20.05 1.16
N GLY A 141 22.07 -19.71 2.36
CA GLY A 141 22.81 -18.48 2.63
C GLY A 141 21.92 -17.24 2.92
N TYR A 142 20.59 -17.32 2.82
CA TYR A 142 19.73 -16.29 3.40
C TYR A 142 19.62 -16.52 4.92
N LYS A 143 19.99 -15.52 5.70
CA LYS A 143 19.83 -15.53 7.15
C LYS A 143 18.50 -14.94 7.53
N ILE A 144 17.76 -15.61 8.42
CA ILE A 144 16.53 -15.07 9.00
C ILE A 144 16.96 -14.01 10.01
N LYS A 145 16.48 -12.78 9.83
CA LYS A 145 16.56 -11.73 10.83
C LYS A 145 15.40 -11.92 11.80
N ASN A 146 15.65 -11.73 13.11
CA ASN A 146 14.60 -11.79 14.12
C ASN A 146 13.38 -11.00 13.68
N PRO A 147 12.18 -11.58 13.70
CA PRO A 147 10.98 -10.91 13.27
C PRO A 147 10.73 -9.69 14.14
N THR A 148 10.53 -8.55 13.50
CA THR A 148 10.08 -7.32 14.18
C THR A 148 8.61 -7.41 14.61
N ALA A 149 7.90 -8.42 14.10
CA ALA A 149 6.53 -8.74 14.45
C ALA A 149 6.27 -10.25 14.26
N SER A 150 5.37 -10.82 15.03
CA SER A 150 5.06 -12.27 15.01
C SER A 150 4.58 -12.79 13.64
N PHE A 151 4.09 -11.92 12.79
CA PHE A 151 3.55 -12.24 11.47
C PHE A 151 4.54 -12.04 10.31
N ALA A 152 5.78 -11.57 10.57
CA ALA A 152 6.75 -11.25 9.52
C ALA A 152 8.08 -11.99 9.71
N LYS A 153 8.62 -12.56 8.64
CA LYS A 153 9.96 -13.18 8.60
C LYS A 153 10.81 -12.50 7.54
N THR A 154 11.89 -11.85 7.93
CA THR A 154 12.80 -11.15 7.03
C THR A 154 14.02 -12.01 6.72
N PHE A 155 14.38 -12.08 5.45
CA PHE A 155 15.49 -12.88 4.92
C PHE A 155 16.52 -11.96 4.28
N ARG A 156 17.79 -12.14 4.66
CA ARG A 156 18.93 -11.38 4.14
C ARG A 156 20.04 -12.29 3.66
N LYS A 157 20.64 -11.96 2.52
CA LYS A 157 21.86 -12.54 2.00
C LYS A 157 22.79 -11.41 1.58
N LYS A 158 24.11 -11.58 1.77
CA LYS A 158 25.10 -10.61 1.31
C LYS A 158 25.00 -10.44 -0.21
N ASP A 159 25.07 -9.20 -0.68
CA ASP A 159 25.03 -8.82 -2.09
C ASP A 159 23.73 -9.24 -2.83
N LYS A 160 22.65 -9.44 -2.08
CA LYS A 160 21.32 -9.72 -2.61
C LYS A 160 20.27 -8.83 -1.91
N PHE A 161 19.18 -8.55 -2.61
CA PHE A 161 18.08 -7.82 -2.02
C PHE A 161 17.52 -8.54 -0.78
N THR A 162 17.00 -7.75 0.13
CA THR A 162 16.28 -8.28 1.29
C THR A 162 14.84 -8.60 0.90
N PHE A 163 14.30 -9.73 1.37
CA PHE A 163 12.88 -9.98 1.25
C PHE A 163 12.23 -10.34 2.58
N GLU A 164 10.95 -10.08 2.68
CA GLU A 164 10.14 -10.36 3.86
C GLU A 164 8.93 -11.18 3.45
N LEU A 165 8.64 -12.25 4.20
CA LEU A 165 7.37 -12.97 4.13
C LEU A 165 6.47 -12.44 5.24
N ARG A 166 5.35 -11.82 4.88
CA ARG A 166 4.40 -11.26 5.82
C ARG A 166 3.08 -12.03 5.76
N ASN A 167 2.75 -12.69 6.85
CA ASN A 167 1.48 -13.40 6.97
C ASN A 167 0.36 -12.39 7.21
N MET A 168 -0.52 -12.22 6.24
CA MET A 168 -1.67 -11.32 6.30
C MET A 168 -2.97 -12.07 6.62
N THR A 169 -2.92 -13.41 6.75
CA THR A 169 -4.12 -14.18 7.12
C THR A 169 -4.48 -13.89 8.58
N GLY A 170 -5.68 -13.41 8.83
CA GLY A 170 -6.17 -13.07 10.17
C GLY A 170 -5.85 -11.64 10.68
N HIS A 171 -5.17 -10.80 9.89
CA HIS A 171 -4.77 -9.44 10.29
C HIS A 171 -5.38 -8.32 9.46
N TRP A 172 -6.53 -8.56 8.82
CA TRP A 172 -7.19 -7.54 8.06
C TRP A 172 -8.16 -6.73 8.92
N THR A 173 -8.20 -5.43 8.64
CA THR A 173 -9.26 -4.58 9.15
C THR A 173 -10.38 -4.54 8.13
N GLN A 174 -11.60 -4.79 8.57
CA GLN A 174 -12.77 -4.60 7.73
C GLN A 174 -12.88 -3.12 7.33
N VAL A 175 -12.87 -2.82 6.04
CA VAL A 175 -12.85 -1.44 5.52
C VAL A 175 -14.22 -0.90 5.16
N TYR A 176 -15.25 -1.75 5.12
CA TYR A 176 -16.66 -1.41 4.91
C TYR A 176 -17.57 -2.49 5.52
N LYS A 177 -18.82 -2.12 5.82
CA LYS A 177 -19.89 -3.04 6.23
C LYS A 177 -20.43 -3.83 5.04
N GLU A 178 -21.29 -4.79 5.33
CA GLU A 178 -22.09 -5.48 4.34
C GLU A 178 -22.77 -4.48 3.40
N GLY A 179 -22.84 -4.83 2.11
CA GLY A 179 -23.32 -3.90 1.07
C GLY A 179 -22.38 -2.75 0.75
N ILE A 180 -21.10 -2.84 1.16
CA ILE A 180 -20.05 -1.82 0.91
C ILE A 180 -20.47 -0.46 1.47
N LYS A 181 -20.94 -0.45 2.72
CA LYS A 181 -21.37 0.77 3.43
C LYS A 181 -20.31 1.23 4.43
N PRO A 182 -20.20 2.56 4.69
CA PRO A 182 -19.31 3.06 5.75
C PRO A 182 -19.83 2.68 7.14
N PHE A 183 -18.96 2.77 8.15
CA PHE A 183 -19.31 2.38 9.52
C PHE A 183 -20.14 3.43 10.26
N ASN A 184 -19.98 4.70 9.96
CA ASN A 184 -20.60 5.82 10.68
C ASN A 184 -20.30 5.79 12.18
N SER A 185 -19.03 5.63 12.52
CA SER A 185 -18.54 5.45 13.88
C SER A 185 -18.10 6.77 14.55
N ASN A 186 -17.67 6.71 15.79
CA ASN A 186 -16.94 7.82 16.41
C ASN A 186 -15.55 7.94 15.75
N TYR A 187 -15.22 9.07 15.15
CA TYR A 187 -13.98 9.26 14.41
C TYR A 187 -12.71 9.14 15.27
N LYS A 188 -12.76 9.55 16.55
CA LYS A 188 -11.63 9.44 17.48
C LYS A 188 -11.36 8.00 17.87
N ASP A 189 -12.42 7.23 18.11
CA ASP A 189 -12.30 5.82 18.45
C ASP A 189 -11.91 4.99 17.24
N ALA A 190 -12.44 5.30 16.06
CA ALA A 190 -11.99 4.69 14.82
C ALA A 190 -10.50 4.93 14.55
N HIS A 191 -10.01 6.14 14.82
CA HIS A 191 -8.59 6.47 14.65
C HIS A 191 -7.69 5.72 15.65
N LYS A 192 -8.12 5.52 16.91
CA LYS A 192 -7.36 4.77 17.93
C LYS A 192 -7.07 3.33 17.51
N VAL A 193 -8.02 2.67 16.86
CA VAL A 193 -7.88 1.28 16.41
C VAL A 193 -7.34 1.16 14.98
N CYS A 194 -7.02 2.28 14.35
CA CYS A 194 -6.55 2.31 12.96
C CYS A 194 -5.10 1.82 12.87
N LEU A 195 -4.88 0.71 12.19
CA LEU A 195 -3.54 0.15 11.94
C LEU A 195 -2.74 0.93 10.89
N TRP A 196 -3.37 1.86 10.16
CA TRP A 196 -2.79 2.63 9.05
C TRP A 196 -2.85 4.15 9.25
N SER A 197 -3.04 4.62 10.49
CA SER A 197 -3.10 6.06 10.80
C SER A 197 -1.84 6.83 10.42
N TYR A 198 -0.74 6.14 10.16
CA TYR A 198 0.55 6.70 9.75
C TYR A 198 0.89 6.45 8.26
N CYS A 199 -0.02 5.88 7.48
CA CYS A 199 0.22 5.52 6.07
C CYS A 199 -0.25 6.62 5.14
N THR A 200 0.60 7.62 4.88
CA THR A 200 0.33 8.66 3.89
C THR A 200 0.37 8.07 2.48
N GLN A 201 -0.58 8.45 1.63
CA GLN A 201 -0.63 8.01 0.24
C GLN A 201 -0.24 9.15 -0.70
N LEU A 202 0.64 8.89 -1.67
CA LEU A 202 0.81 9.75 -2.84
C LEU A 202 0.00 9.13 -4.00
N TYR A 203 -1.14 9.72 -4.28
CA TYR A 203 -2.06 9.19 -5.29
C TYR A 203 -2.67 10.30 -6.14
N LYS A 204 -2.57 10.16 -7.46
CA LYS A 204 -3.07 11.14 -8.45
C LYS A 204 -2.59 12.57 -8.14
N GLY A 205 -1.30 12.73 -7.89
CA GLY A 205 -0.63 14.00 -7.66
C GLY A 205 -0.83 14.64 -6.28
N LYS A 206 -1.60 14.02 -5.40
CA LYS A 206 -1.96 14.58 -4.10
C LYS A 206 -1.47 13.68 -2.95
N LEU A 207 -1.22 14.30 -1.79
CA LEU A 207 -1.03 13.57 -0.54
C LEU A 207 -2.36 13.40 0.18
N TRP A 208 -2.58 12.19 0.65
CA TRP A 208 -3.77 11.77 1.39
C TRP A 208 -3.34 11.17 2.72
N ASN A 209 -4.09 11.41 3.78
CA ASN A 209 -3.72 10.91 5.11
C ASN A 209 -3.87 9.41 5.28
N CYS A 210 -4.65 8.73 4.43
CA CYS A 210 -4.78 7.27 4.47
C CYS A 210 -5.29 6.69 3.14
N THR A 211 -5.19 5.37 3.01
CA THR A 211 -5.64 4.59 1.85
C THR A 211 -7.12 4.80 1.55
N GLN A 212 -7.98 4.83 2.58
CA GLN A 212 -9.43 4.93 2.38
C GLN A 212 -9.84 6.25 1.73
N THR A 213 -9.23 7.36 2.17
CA THR A 213 -9.49 8.69 1.57
C THR A 213 -8.92 8.78 0.16
N ALA A 214 -7.75 8.19 -0.08
CA ALA A 214 -7.10 8.24 -1.40
C ALA A 214 -7.92 7.57 -2.50
N PHE A 215 -8.68 6.53 -2.16
CA PHE A 215 -9.43 5.75 -3.15
C PHE A 215 -10.93 6.05 -3.20
N PHE A 216 -11.38 7.13 -2.57
CA PHE A 216 -12.80 7.52 -2.61
C PHE A 216 -13.38 7.57 -4.02
N ASP A 217 -12.74 8.30 -4.92
CA ASP A 217 -13.24 8.45 -6.29
C ASP A 217 -13.27 7.12 -7.05
N ASP A 218 -12.32 6.22 -6.75
CA ASP A 218 -12.27 4.91 -7.37
C ASP A 218 -13.30 3.96 -6.76
N LEU A 219 -13.56 4.06 -5.45
CA LEU A 219 -14.65 3.35 -4.77
C LEU A 219 -16.00 3.77 -5.33
N MET A 220 -16.27 5.08 -5.42
CA MET A 220 -17.52 5.64 -5.93
C MET A 220 -17.87 5.16 -7.34
N LYS A 221 -16.89 4.90 -8.19
CA LYS A 221 -17.09 4.32 -9.53
C LYS A 221 -17.42 2.83 -9.52
N ARG A 222 -17.28 2.15 -8.39
CA ARG A 222 -17.40 0.70 -8.24
C ARG A 222 -18.65 0.25 -7.50
N ILE A 223 -19.37 1.18 -6.89
CA ILE A 223 -20.54 0.92 -6.07
C ILE A 223 -21.76 1.70 -6.60
N ASN A 224 -22.94 1.22 -6.27
CA ASN A 224 -24.19 1.87 -6.67
C ASN A 224 -24.77 2.79 -5.58
N ASN A 225 -24.35 2.61 -4.32
CA ASN A 225 -24.85 3.35 -3.16
C ASN A 225 -23.92 4.53 -2.80
N HIS A 226 -23.78 5.47 -3.70
CA HIS A 226 -22.88 6.62 -3.57
C HIS A 226 -23.23 7.51 -2.37
N GLU A 227 -24.52 7.68 -2.08
CA GLU A 227 -25.04 8.59 -1.06
C GLU A 227 -24.43 8.35 0.32
N ASP A 228 -24.25 7.08 0.71
CA ASP A 228 -23.69 6.70 2.00
C ASP A 228 -22.24 7.20 2.18
N TRP A 229 -21.49 7.38 1.07
CA TRP A 229 -20.08 7.77 1.07
C TRP A 229 -19.84 9.24 0.76
N GLU A 230 -20.74 9.92 0.07
CA GLU A 230 -20.56 11.32 -0.38
C GLU A 230 -20.29 12.29 0.77
N GLN A 231 -20.92 12.07 1.92
CA GLN A 231 -20.70 12.89 3.11
C GLN A 231 -19.22 12.92 3.52
N TYR A 232 -18.50 11.77 3.43
CA TYR A 232 -17.09 11.66 3.79
C TYR A 232 -16.19 12.35 2.77
N LYS A 233 -16.53 12.27 1.50
CA LYS A 233 -15.82 12.98 0.44
C LYS A 233 -15.91 14.50 0.61
N LYS A 234 -17.05 15.02 1.07
CA LYS A 234 -17.26 16.46 1.28
C LYS A 234 -16.44 17.02 2.44
N ILE A 235 -16.21 16.25 3.48
CA ILE A 235 -15.53 16.71 4.69
C ILE A 235 -14.00 16.51 4.65
N TYR A 236 -13.45 15.83 3.64
CA TYR A 236 -12.02 15.58 3.53
C TYR A 236 -11.44 16.21 2.26
N LYS A 237 -10.29 16.88 2.42
CA LYS A 237 -9.55 17.49 1.32
C LYS A 237 -8.08 17.02 1.35
N PRO A 238 -7.59 16.35 0.29
CA PRO A 238 -6.17 16.00 0.17
C PRO A 238 -5.31 17.22 -0.03
N LEU A 239 -4.02 17.11 0.30
CA LEU A 239 -3.04 18.17 0.07
C LEU A 239 -2.53 18.13 -1.37
N SER A 240 -2.49 19.31 -2.02
CA SER A 240 -1.87 19.52 -3.33
C SER A 240 -0.49 20.15 -3.20
N TYR A 241 0.44 19.81 -4.10
CA TYR A 241 1.75 20.49 -4.14
C TYR A 241 1.64 21.98 -4.52
N ASN A 242 0.51 22.40 -5.13
CA ASN A 242 0.20 23.79 -5.46
C ASN A 242 -0.46 24.56 -4.29
N ASP A 243 -0.83 23.89 -3.20
CA ASP A 243 -1.41 24.58 -2.04
C ASP A 243 -0.38 25.53 -1.40
N SER A 244 -0.85 26.54 -0.69
CA SER A 244 0.01 27.53 0.00
C SER A 244 0.89 26.85 1.05
N THR A 245 1.99 27.51 1.41
CA THR A 245 2.89 27.03 2.48
C THR A 245 2.13 26.84 3.79
N ASP A 246 1.25 27.78 4.17
CA ASP A 246 0.44 27.69 5.39
C ASP A 246 -0.51 26.49 5.36
N THR A 247 -1.10 26.18 4.21
CA THR A 247 -1.95 25.01 4.04
C THR A 247 -1.16 23.72 4.21
N LYS A 248 0.05 23.67 3.62
CA LYS A 248 0.95 22.51 3.76
C LYS A 248 1.36 22.31 5.22
N GLU A 249 1.82 23.34 5.90
CA GLU A 249 2.22 23.29 7.32
C GLU A 249 1.07 22.79 8.20
N LYS A 250 -0.13 23.35 8.04
CA LYS A 250 -1.33 22.89 8.78
C LYS A 250 -1.63 21.42 8.54
N TRP A 251 -1.55 20.98 7.29
CA TRP A 251 -1.83 19.58 6.91
C TRP A 251 -0.81 18.63 7.54
N PHE A 252 0.50 18.92 7.43
CA PHE A 252 1.56 18.08 8.01
C PHE A 252 1.50 18.06 9.55
N ASN A 253 1.19 19.17 10.18
CA ASN A 253 1.02 19.23 11.65
C ASN A 253 -0.19 18.42 12.14
N ASN A 254 -1.19 18.20 11.27
CA ASN A 254 -2.38 17.42 11.60
C ASN A 254 -2.33 15.95 11.14
N LEU A 255 -1.29 15.54 10.40
CA LEU A 255 -1.23 14.27 9.67
C LEU A 255 -1.54 13.02 10.50
N LEU A 256 -1.14 13.00 11.79
CA LEU A 256 -1.35 11.85 12.68
C LEU A 256 -2.54 12.04 13.64
N ASN A 257 -3.31 13.09 13.48
CA ASN A 257 -4.46 13.37 14.33
C ASN A 257 -5.74 12.74 13.74
N PRO A 258 -6.71 12.38 14.60
CA PRO A 258 -8.01 11.95 14.15
C PRO A 258 -8.76 13.07 13.42
N GLU A 259 -9.30 12.75 12.25
CA GLU A 259 -10.12 13.67 11.46
C GLU A 259 -11.57 13.16 11.36
N PRO A 260 -12.55 14.05 11.17
CA PRO A 260 -13.95 13.64 11.04
C PRO A 260 -14.20 12.53 10.02
N VAL A 261 -13.42 12.49 8.94
CA VAL A 261 -13.49 11.45 7.91
C VAL A 261 -13.20 10.04 8.45
N CYS A 262 -12.45 9.90 9.54
CA CYS A 262 -12.18 8.60 10.17
C CYS A 262 -13.46 7.89 10.63
N SER A 263 -14.58 8.61 10.80
CA SER A 263 -15.88 7.99 11.12
C SER A 263 -16.42 7.05 10.04
N MET A 264 -15.88 7.08 8.83
CA MET A 264 -16.22 6.06 7.82
C MET A 264 -15.68 4.67 8.17
N CYS A 265 -14.65 4.60 9.01
CA CYS A 265 -13.99 3.38 9.45
C CYS A 265 -14.62 2.85 10.75
N ARG A 266 -14.29 1.62 11.10
CA ARG A 266 -14.76 0.96 12.33
C ARG A 266 -14.04 1.50 13.57
N GLU A 267 -14.73 1.46 14.71
CA GLU A 267 -14.22 1.92 16.01
C GLU A 267 -13.81 0.79 16.96
N LYS A 268 -13.94 -0.47 16.55
CA LYS A 268 -13.60 -1.64 17.36
C LYS A 268 -12.67 -2.57 16.58
N GLU A 269 -11.67 -3.11 17.23
CA GLU A 269 -10.93 -4.24 16.70
C GLU A 269 -11.88 -5.43 16.56
N THR A 270 -11.91 -6.03 15.41
CA THR A 270 -12.56 -7.31 15.21
C THR A 270 -11.58 -8.21 14.48
N ASP A 271 -11.38 -9.40 14.99
CA ASP A 271 -10.70 -10.44 14.25
C ASP A 271 -11.55 -10.80 13.04
N VAL A 272 -11.14 -10.29 11.89
CA VAL A 272 -11.73 -10.75 10.65
C VAL A 272 -11.04 -12.05 10.31
N ILE A 273 -11.73 -13.16 10.57
CA ILE A 273 -11.25 -14.48 10.16
C ILE A 273 -11.26 -14.51 8.63
N TYR A 274 -10.07 -14.47 8.05
CA TYR A 274 -9.89 -14.71 6.63
C TYR A 274 -9.85 -16.21 6.36
N ASP A 275 -10.92 -16.69 5.86
CA ASP A 275 -10.97 -17.98 5.18
C ASP A 275 -11.91 -17.85 3.98
N LYS A 276 -11.56 -17.08 2.96
CA LYS A 276 -12.45 -17.07 1.79
C LYS A 276 -11.85 -16.44 0.52
N LYS A 277 -12.14 -17.12 -0.56
CA LYS A 277 -12.18 -16.70 -1.97
C LYS A 277 -11.18 -15.58 -2.35
N ILE A 278 -9.98 -16.01 -2.60
CA ILE A 278 -8.92 -15.17 -3.19
C ILE A 278 -8.87 -15.26 -4.71
N TRP A 279 -9.67 -16.18 -5.29
CA TRP A 279 -9.78 -16.43 -6.74
C TRP A 279 -11.07 -15.88 -7.33
#